data_2e855859080f0fa28435d1733842ec6c
#
_entry.id   2e855859080f0fa28435d1733842ec6c
#
_cell.length_a   1.000
_cell.length_b   1.000
_cell.length_c   1.000
_cell.angle_alpha   90.00
_cell.angle_beta   90.00
_cell.angle_gamma   90.00
#
_symmetry.space_group_name_H-M   'P 1'
#
loop_
_entity.id
_entity.type
_entity.pdbx_description
1 polymer ?
#
loop_
_entity_poly.entity_id
_entity_poly.type
_entity_poly.pdbx_seq_one_letter_code
_entity_poly.pdbx_strand_id
1 'polypeptide(L)'
;INKKLIILPSSFVDGDYGTGIVTSVPSDAPYDYVALRELQDNKKLDKAYGFSSDLIREIEDIEIIPIIRTEKYGDKAGVSVVELSKALFGDDKKLEKLTQDVYKEGFHKGFLNDNCGKYKDMSVKDAKEKMKDEMIKKGTATTMFETSRKAFSRSGGKIIVAVMDDQWFLDFNSLGWKDKARKCLEKVSVTPDNFKKQFFDTIDWLDKRPCARRRGLGTVFPFDKKWIIESLSDSTIYMTLYTINHLIKEHGLKRDNLK
;
A
#
# COMPACT_ATOMS: atom_id res chain seq x y z
N ILE A 1 1.67 5.51 24.71
CA ILE A 1 2.80 6.32 25.25
C ILE A 1 2.20 7.59 25.82
N ASN A 2 2.23 7.74 27.16
CA ASN A 2 1.80 8.99 27.82
C ASN A 2 2.95 10.02 27.80
N LYS A 3 3.38 10.39 26.60
CA LYS A 3 4.43 11.40 26.43
C LYS A 3 3.89 12.52 25.56
N LYS A 4 4.03 13.77 26.01
CA LYS A 4 3.76 14.94 25.20
C LYS A 4 4.86 15.06 24.15
N LEU A 5 4.48 15.11 22.86
CA LEU A 5 5.38 15.30 21.75
C LEU A 5 5.14 16.66 21.14
N ILE A 6 6.20 17.28 20.68
CA ILE A 6 6.16 18.53 19.94
C ILE A 6 5.79 18.26 18.47
N ILE A 7 5.00 19.12 17.88
CA ILE A 7 4.70 19.07 16.43
C ILE A 7 5.57 20.13 15.75
N LEU A 8 6.36 19.69 14.78
CA LEU A 8 7.29 20.53 14.02
C LEU A 8 6.88 20.62 12.56
N PRO A 9 7.12 21.76 11.89
CA PRO A 9 6.88 21.90 10.46
C PRO A 9 7.87 21.05 9.67
N SER A 10 7.43 20.53 8.52
CA SER A 10 8.28 19.78 7.62
C SER A 10 7.87 20.02 6.17
N SER A 11 8.83 20.35 5.31
CA SER A 11 8.62 20.59 3.89
C SER A 11 8.55 19.31 3.06
N PHE A 12 9.01 18.16 3.59
CA PHE A 12 8.96 16.88 2.89
C PHE A 12 7.73 16.02 3.22
N VAL A 13 6.92 16.43 4.22
CA VAL A 13 5.66 15.77 4.55
C VAL A 13 4.54 16.27 3.63
N ASP A 14 3.86 15.33 2.98
CA ASP A 14 2.69 15.65 2.15
C ASP A 14 1.47 15.87 3.06
N GLY A 15 1.03 17.14 3.18
CA GLY A 15 -0.11 17.53 4.02
C GLY A 15 -1.45 16.91 3.59
N ASP A 16 -1.55 16.45 2.33
CA ASP A 16 -2.74 15.77 1.79
C ASP A 16 -2.73 14.25 2.06
N TYR A 17 -1.71 13.75 2.75
CA TYR A 17 -1.55 12.34 3.05
C TYR A 17 -1.99 12.03 4.49
N GLY A 18 -2.97 11.14 4.64
CA GLY A 18 -3.52 10.78 5.94
C GLY A 18 -4.10 11.99 6.69
N THR A 19 -3.53 12.31 7.84
CA THR A 19 -3.90 13.47 8.66
C THR A 19 -3.01 14.70 8.39
N GLY A 20 -2.00 14.57 7.54
CA GLY A 20 -0.95 15.56 7.35
C GLY A 20 0.05 15.63 8.52
N ILE A 21 -0.15 14.82 9.57
CA ILE A 21 0.76 14.72 10.71
C ILE A 21 1.36 13.32 10.72
N VAL A 22 2.69 13.22 10.72
CA VAL A 22 3.42 11.97 10.71
C VAL A 22 4.32 11.85 11.93
N THR A 23 4.55 10.62 12.39
CA THR A 23 5.52 10.36 13.46
C THR A 23 6.92 10.45 12.89
N SER A 24 7.77 11.27 13.49
CA SER A 24 9.19 11.37 13.15
C SER A 24 10.02 10.41 14.00
N VAL A 25 10.95 9.71 13.35
CA VAL A 25 11.86 8.73 13.99
C VAL A 25 13.32 9.00 13.56
N PRO A 26 13.95 10.06 14.05
CA PRO A 26 15.28 10.47 13.61
C PRO A 26 16.39 9.42 13.83
N SER A 27 16.19 8.48 14.76
CA SER A 27 17.13 7.38 14.99
C SER A 27 17.24 6.44 13.80
N ASP A 28 16.13 6.23 13.08
CA ASP A 28 16.01 5.17 12.07
C ASP A 28 15.65 5.70 10.67
N ALA A 29 15.22 6.96 10.58
CA ALA A 29 14.85 7.60 9.32
C ALA A 29 15.84 8.71 8.95
N PRO A 30 16.67 8.54 7.91
CA PRO A 30 17.63 9.55 7.47
C PRO A 30 17.02 10.93 7.17
N TYR A 31 15.86 10.99 6.52
CA TYR A 31 15.14 12.25 6.27
C TYR A 31 14.75 12.95 7.56
N ASP A 32 14.20 12.21 8.51
CA ASP A 32 13.76 12.76 9.80
C ASP A 32 14.94 13.33 10.59
N TYR A 33 16.07 12.64 10.55
CA TYR A 33 17.28 13.10 11.21
C TYR A 33 17.80 14.41 10.62
N VAL A 34 17.92 14.46 9.31
CA VAL A 34 18.42 15.67 8.62
C VAL A 34 17.47 16.84 8.83
N ALA A 35 16.15 16.61 8.78
CA ALA A 35 15.17 17.66 9.02
C ALA A 35 15.19 18.16 10.47
N LEU A 36 15.37 17.27 11.45
CA LEU A 36 15.54 17.68 12.85
C LEU A 36 16.81 18.51 13.02
N ARG A 37 17.92 18.07 12.43
CA ARG A 37 19.19 18.82 12.50
C ARG A 37 19.08 20.19 11.85
N GLU A 38 18.40 20.30 10.70
CA GLU A 38 18.17 21.60 10.09
C GLU A 38 17.42 22.55 10.99
N LEU A 39 16.38 22.08 11.72
CA LEU A 39 15.66 22.89 12.67
C LEU A 39 16.52 23.28 13.88
N GLN A 40 17.31 22.34 14.42
CA GLN A 40 18.19 22.58 15.56
C GLN A 40 19.32 23.56 15.24
N ASP A 41 19.86 23.51 14.02
CA ASP A 41 20.97 24.38 13.57
C ASP A 41 20.48 25.74 13.01
N ASN A 42 19.16 25.90 12.78
CA ASN A 42 18.60 27.10 12.17
C ASN A 42 18.36 28.20 13.21
N LYS A 43 19.27 29.17 13.25
CA LYS A 43 19.19 30.35 14.14
C LYS A 43 18.11 31.38 13.78
N LYS A 44 17.28 31.12 12.76
CA LYS A 44 16.25 32.03 12.28
C LYS A 44 14.82 31.47 12.39
N LEU A 45 14.61 30.49 13.26
CA LEU A 45 13.30 29.84 13.43
C LEU A 45 12.21 30.81 13.87
N ASP A 46 12.55 31.81 14.68
CA ASP A 46 11.68 32.90 15.08
C ASP A 46 11.12 33.67 13.86
N LYS A 47 12.00 33.99 12.90
CA LYS A 47 11.64 34.73 11.68
C LYS A 47 10.98 33.87 10.62
N ALA A 48 11.43 32.63 10.48
CA ALA A 48 10.94 31.71 9.45
C ALA A 48 9.55 31.12 9.76
N TYR A 49 9.29 30.82 11.04
CA TYR A 49 8.09 30.13 11.48
C TYR A 49 7.32 30.84 12.60
N GLY A 50 7.81 31.97 13.10
CA GLY A 50 7.19 32.69 14.22
C GLY A 50 7.28 31.96 15.56
N PHE A 51 8.30 31.11 15.76
CA PHE A 51 8.46 30.34 16.99
C PHE A 51 8.88 31.22 18.15
N SER A 52 8.31 30.91 19.32
CA SER A 52 8.73 31.55 20.56
C SER A 52 10.11 31.04 21.00
N SER A 53 10.82 31.85 21.80
CA SER A 53 12.14 31.45 22.35
C SER A 53 12.08 30.15 23.17
N ASP A 54 10.98 29.90 23.86
CA ASP A 54 10.80 28.68 24.65
C ASP A 54 10.65 27.47 23.74
N LEU A 55 9.88 27.58 22.63
CA LEU A 55 9.73 26.53 21.65
C LEU A 55 11.06 26.21 20.94
N ILE A 56 11.87 27.24 20.64
CA ILE A 56 13.18 27.07 20.02
C ILE A 56 14.09 26.26 20.95
N ARG A 57 14.10 26.57 22.25
CA ARG A 57 14.86 25.77 23.23
C ARG A 57 14.37 24.33 23.31
N GLU A 58 13.05 24.10 23.33
CA GLU A 58 12.49 22.75 23.31
C GLU A 58 12.94 21.97 22.07
N ILE A 59 13.09 22.62 20.90
CA ILE A 59 13.60 21.99 19.66
C ILE A 59 15.08 21.65 19.77
N GLU A 60 15.90 22.58 20.30
CA GLU A 60 17.34 22.37 20.51
C GLU A 60 17.61 21.19 21.45
N ASP A 61 16.74 20.99 22.46
CA ASP A 61 16.84 19.96 23.49
C ASP A 61 16.24 18.60 23.07
N ILE A 62 15.71 18.46 21.84
CA ILE A 62 15.16 17.18 21.38
C ILE A 62 16.26 16.13 21.27
N GLU A 63 16.16 15.11 22.11
CA GLU A 63 17.04 13.94 22.07
C GLU A 63 16.53 12.88 21.09
N ILE A 64 17.48 12.25 20.40
CA ILE A 64 17.19 11.14 19.50
C ILE A 64 17.05 9.85 20.29
N ILE A 65 15.83 9.32 20.29
CA ILE A 65 15.47 8.09 21.00
C ILE A 65 15.71 6.89 20.07
N PRO A 66 16.65 5.98 20.37
CA PRO A 66 16.89 4.80 19.55
C PRO A 66 15.72 3.82 19.67
N ILE A 67 15.17 3.38 18.54
CA ILE A 67 14.03 2.47 18.49
C ILE A 67 14.44 1.08 18.00
N ILE A 68 15.21 1.02 16.90
CA ILE A 68 15.63 -0.22 16.24
C ILE A 68 17.14 -0.36 16.37
N ARG A 69 17.60 -1.58 16.69
CA ARG A 69 19.02 -1.92 16.61
C ARG A 69 19.26 -2.93 15.48
N THR A 70 20.35 -2.75 14.78
CA THR A 70 20.85 -3.66 13.75
C THR A 70 22.33 -3.92 13.94
N GLU A 71 22.83 -5.09 13.52
CA GLU A 71 24.28 -5.35 13.54
C GLU A 71 25.05 -4.39 12.65
N LYS A 72 24.46 -4.04 11.50
CA LYS A 72 25.13 -3.21 10.48
C LYS A 72 25.27 -1.75 10.87
N TYR A 73 24.23 -1.16 11.48
CA TYR A 73 24.16 0.28 11.72
C TYR A 73 24.07 0.67 13.20
N GLY A 74 24.05 -0.30 14.11
CA GLY A 74 23.87 -0.07 15.53
C GLY A 74 22.46 0.39 15.90
N ASP A 75 22.37 1.22 16.95
CA ASP A 75 21.10 1.64 17.58
C ASP A 75 20.48 2.89 16.97
N LYS A 76 21.20 3.60 16.11
CA LYS A 76 20.80 4.86 15.46
C LYS A 76 21.15 4.82 13.98
N ALA A 77 20.54 3.90 13.25
CA ALA A 77 20.88 3.64 11.85
C ALA A 77 20.74 4.87 10.95
N GLY A 78 19.67 5.65 11.11
CA GLY A 78 19.44 6.90 10.37
C GLY A 78 20.54 7.93 10.60
N VAL A 79 20.93 8.11 11.85
CA VAL A 79 22.05 9.00 12.24
C VAL A 79 23.35 8.51 11.62
N SER A 80 23.69 7.24 11.85
CA SER A 80 24.97 6.65 11.40
C SER A 80 25.20 6.82 9.88
N VAL A 81 24.18 6.55 9.06
CA VAL A 81 24.33 6.65 7.61
C VAL A 81 24.42 8.09 7.11
N VAL A 82 23.73 9.02 7.76
CA VAL A 82 23.79 10.45 7.41
C VAL A 82 25.15 11.02 7.77
N GLU A 83 25.64 10.78 8.98
CA GLU A 83 26.96 11.24 9.44
C GLU A 83 28.09 10.71 8.53
N LEU A 84 28.07 9.40 8.24
CA LEU A 84 29.06 8.78 7.35
C LEU A 84 29.00 9.33 5.92
N SER A 85 27.80 9.55 5.40
CA SER A 85 27.62 10.01 4.03
C SER A 85 27.72 11.51 3.87
N LYS A 86 27.64 12.27 4.97
CA LYS A 86 27.55 13.74 4.99
C LYS A 86 26.38 14.24 4.13
N ALA A 87 25.25 13.54 4.16
CA ALA A 87 24.04 13.96 3.47
C ALA A 87 23.41 15.16 4.17
N LEU A 88 22.95 16.14 3.37
CA LEU A 88 22.31 17.36 3.87
C LEU A 88 20.83 17.37 3.48
N PHE A 89 20.07 18.24 4.14
CA PHE A 89 18.70 18.52 3.76
C PHE A 89 18.66 19.08 2.32
N GLY A 90 17.80 18.47 1.46
CA GLY A 90 17.77 18.78 0.03
C GLY A 90 18.55 17.79 -0.87
N ASP A 91 19.37 16.92 -0.31
CA ASP A 91 20.05 15.85 -1.05
C ASP A 91 19.11 14.65 -1.32
N ASP A 92 17.93 14.91 -1.88
CA ASP A 92 16.81 13.96 -1.94
C ASP A 92 17.19 12.59 -2.50
N LYS A 93 17.90 12.53 -3.61
CA LYS A 93 18.31 11.25 -4.23
C LYS A 93 19.23 10.41 -3.32
N LYS A 94 20.09 11.09 -2.58
CA LYS A 94 21.03 10.44 -1.65
C LYS A 94 20.29 9.97 -0.40
N LEU A 95 19.45 10.83 0.18
CA LEU A 95 18.63 10.51 1.33
C LEU A 95 17.64 9.38 1.03
N GLU A 96 17.01 9.37 -0.14
CA GLU A 96 16.11 8.29 -0.56
C GLU A 96 16.83 6.93 -0.58
N LYS A 97 18.02 6.87 -1.19
CA LYS A 97 18.82 5.64 -1.21
C LYS A 97 19.20 5.17 0.19
N LEU A 98 19.70 6.09 1.03
CA LEU A 98 20.04 5.79 2.42
C LEU A 98 18.83 5.28 3.21
N THR A 99 17.67 5.89 3.02
CA THR A 99 16.43 5.48 3.67
C THR A 99 16.01 4.07 3.25
N GLN A 100 16.08 3.75 1.95
CA GLN A 100 15.79 2.40 1.46
C GLN A 100 16.71 1.36 2.08
N ASP A 101 18.02 1.64 2.15
CA ASP A 101 19.01 0.73 2.73
C ASP A 101 18.79 0.50 4.23
N VAL A 102 18.55 1.58 4.99
CA VAL A 102 18.27 1.51 6.44
C VAL A 102 16.96 0.78 6.71
N TYR A 103 15.89 1.11 5.99
CA TYR A 103 14.58 0.49 6.19
C TYR A 103 14.59 -1.00 5.85
N LYS A 104 15.29 -1.38 4.77
CA LYS A 104 15.44 -2.79 4.41
C LYS A 104 16.16 -3.58 5.50
N GLU A 105 17.29 -3.06 5.98
CA GLU A 105 18.06 -3.72 7.05
C GLU A 105 17.27 -3.75 8.36
N GLY A 106 16.68 -2.63 8.77
CA GLY A 106 15.88 -2.54 9.98
C GLY A 106 14.67 -3.47 9.98
N PHE A 107 13.94 -3.57 8.86
CA PHE A 107 12.77 -4.42 8.76
C PHE A 107 13.10 -5.92 8.79
N HIS A 108 14.17 -6.32 8.09
CA HIS A 108 14.50 -7.76 7.94
C HIS A 108 15.38 -8.31 9.06
N LYS A 109 16.23 -7.47 9.66
CA LYS A 109 17.24 -7.89 10.64
C LYS A 109 17.25 -7.05 11.92
N GLY A 110 16.37 -6.06 12.02
CA GLY A 110 16.29 -5.19 13.18
C GLY A 110 15.48 -5.80 14.32
N PHE A 111 15.90 -5.44 15.53
CA PHE A 111 15.22 -5.75 16.79
C PHE A 111 14.90 -4.46 17.53
N LEU A 112 13.82 -4.46 18.29
CA LEU A 112 13.43 -3.30 19.07
C LEU A 112 14.30 -3.15 20.31
N ASN A 113 14.66 -1.91 20.63
CA ASN A 113 15.50 -1.55 21.76
C ASN A 113 14.76 -1.61 23.11
N ASP A 114 15.51 -1.48 24.21
CA ASP A 114 15.04 -1.61 25.59
C ASP A 114 13.92 -0.65 25.94
N ASN A 115 13.94 0.56 25.39
CA ASN A 115 12.92 1.59 25.60
C ASN A 115 11.58 1.30 24.90
N CYS A 116 11.48 0.23 24.13
CA CYS A 116 10.23 -0.20 23.49
C CYS A 116 9.32 -1.04 24.42
N GLY A 117 9.65 -1.15 25.69
CA GLY A 117 8.84 -1.78 26.72
C GLY A 117 8.53 -3.24 26.40
N LYS A 118 7.24 -3.62 26.35
CA LYS A 118 6.83 -5.01 26.11
C LYS A 118 7.19 -5.58 24.72
N TYR A 119 7.67 -4.74 23.81
CA TYR A 119 8.13 -5.14 22.48
C TYR A 119 9.66 -5.24 22.40
N LYS A 120 10.38 -4.96 23.51
CA LYS A 120 11.82 -5.13 23.57
C LYS A 120 12.24 -6.49 23.01
N ASP A 121 13.35 -6.51 22.29
CA ASP A 121 13.97 -7.71 21.70
C ASP A 121 13.12 -8.44 20.65
N MET A 122 11.93 -7.92 20.31
CA MET A 122 11.16 -8.45 19.20
C MET A 122 11.74 -8.02 17.86
N SER A 123 11.62 -8.89 16.84
CA SER A 123 11.90 -8.48 15.46
C SER A 123 10.97 -7.33 15.07
N VAL A 124 11.47 -6.40 14.24
CA VAL A 124 10.66 -5.26 13.77
C VAL A 124 9.39 -5.74 13.06
N LYS A 125 9.50 -6.82 12.27
CA LYS A 125 8.38 -7.43 11.56
C LYS A 125 7.27 -7.91 12.51
N ASP A 126 7.64 -8.69 13.52
CA ASP A 126 6.67 -9.27 14.47
C ASP A 126 6.06 -8.21 15.38
N ALA A 127 6.88 -7.26 15.83
CA ALA A 127 6.43 -6.14 16.64
C ALA A 127 5.42 -5.26 15.90
N LYS A 128 5.65 -5.00 14.61
CA LYS A 128 4.74 -4.22 13.77
C LYS A 128 3.35 -4.85 13.67
N GLU A 129 3.28 -6.16 13.37
CA GLU A 129 2.00 -6.85 13.26
C GLU A 129 1.28 -6.92 14.62
N LYS A 130 1.99 -7.26 15.69
CA LYS A 130 1.42 -7.33 17.03
C LYS A 130 0.90 -5.98 17.52
N MET A 131 1.67 -4.91 17.29
CA MET A 131 1.27 -3.55 17.66
C MET A 131 0.04 -3.10 16.89
N LYS A 132 0.02 -3.32 15.57
CA LYS A 132 -1.13 -3.04 14.71
C LYS A 132 -2.39 -3.70 15.22
N ASP A 133 -2.35 -5.00 15.47
CA ASP A 133 -3.50 -5.77 15.95
C ASP A 133 -3.99 -5.29 17.33
N GLU A 134 -3.07 -4.98 18.24
CA GLU A 134 -3.43 -4.45 19.55
C GLU A 134 -4.09 -3.06 19.46
N MET A 135 -3.59 -2.18 18.60
CA MET A 135 -4.13 -0.84 18.43
C MET A 135 -5.52 -0.88 17.78
N ILE A 136 -5.72 -1.73 16.78
CA ILE A 136 -7.03 -1.95 16.14
C ILE A 136 -8.03 -2.53 17.16
N LYS A 137 -7.64 -3.56 17.91
CA LYS A 137 -8.49 -4.16 18.95
C LYS A 137 -8.90 -3.16 20.04
N LYS A 138 -8.04 -2.21 20.37
CA LYS A 138 -8.33 -1.13 21.33
C LYS A 138 -9.15 0.02 20.75
N GLY A 139 -9.43 0.02 19.45
CA GLY A 139 -10.11 1.12 18.77
C GLY A 139 -9.29 2.42 18.68
N THR A 140 -7.96 2.36 18.91
CA THR A 140 -7.06 3.52 18.84
C THR A 140 -6.41 3.70 17.48
N ALA A 141 -6.60 2.74 16.58
CA ALA A 141 -6.14 2.80 15.18
C ALA A 141 -7.15 2.12 14.25
N THR A 142 -7.11 2.51 12.99
CA THR A 142 -7.86 1.85 11.91
C THR A 142 -6.92 1.57 10.74
N THR A 143 -7.32 0.66 9.85
CA THR A 143 -6.58 0.37 8.64
C THR A 143 -7.00 1.33 7.54
N MET A 144 -6.05 2.02 6.93
CA MET A 144 -6.25 2.81 5.72
C MET A 144 -5.61 2.09 4.53
N PHE A 145 -6.31 2.08 3.42
CA PHE A 145 -5.81 1.55 2.16
C PHE A 145 -5.49 2.69 1.20
N GLU A 146 -4.40 2.56 0.49
CA GLU A 146 -3.96 3.53 -0.51
C GLU A 146 -3.29 2.85 -1.70
N THR A 147 -3.11 3.60 -2.78
CA THR A 147 -2.35 3.11 -3.93
C THR A 147 -0.87 3.00 -3.57
N SER A 148 -0.16 1.97 -4.05
CA SER A 148 1.27 1.76 -3.78
C SER A 148 2.17 2.92 -4.26
N ARG A 149 1.65 3.79 -5.10
CA ARG A 149 2.27 5.03 -5.59
C ARG A 149 1.18 6.01 -6.02
N LYS A 150 1.49 7.31 -6.10
CA LYS A 150 0.55 8.31 -6.60
C LYS A 150 0.03 7.89 -7.97
N ALA A 151 -1.29 7.77 -8.12
CA ALA A 151 -1.95 7.37 -9.35
C ALA A 151 -2.98 8.43 -9.76
N PHE A 152 -3.06 8.68 -11.06
CA PHE A 152 -3.98 9.66 -11.63
C PHE A 152 -4.81 9.02 -12.74
N SER A 153 -6.06 9.45 -12.87
CA SER A 153 -6.92 9.05 -13.98
C SER A 153 -6.45 9.71 -15.29
N ARG A 154 -6.98 9.26 -16.42
CA ARG A 154 -6.69 9.88 -17.74
C ARG A 154 -7.10 11.37 -17.80
N SER A 155 -8.05 11.78 -16.99
CA SER A 155 -8.50 13.18 -16.87
C SER A 155 -7.74 13.99 -15.82
N GLY A 156 -6.65 13.44 -15.23
CA GLY A 156 -5.82 14.13 -14.24
C GLY A 156 -6.33 14.07 -12.81
N GLY A 157 -7.48 13.44 -12.54
CA GLY A 157 -8.00 13.29 -11.17
C GLY A 157 -7.17 12.30 -10.35
N LYS A 158 -6.85 12.65 -9.10
CA LYS A 158 -6.16 11.76 -8.15
C LYS A 158 -7.00 10.50 -7.90
N ILE A 159 -6.38 9.33 -8.00
CA ILE A 159 -7.03 8.05 -7.67
C ILE A 159 -6.84 7.79 -6.20
N ILE A 160 -7.94 7.51 -5.51
CA ILE A 160 -7.98 7.12 -4.10
C ILE A 160 -8.53 5.72 -3.96
N VAL A 161 -8.17 5.01 -2.89
CA VAL A 161 -8.78 3.74 -2.54
C VAL A 161 -10.04 4.00 -1.73
N ALA A 162 -11.15 3.37 -2.12
CA ALA A 162 -12.41 3.40 -1.38
C ALA A 162 -12.82 1.97 -1.00
N VAL A 163 -13.25 1.78 0.23
CA VAL A 163 -13.86 0.53 0.68
C VAL A 163 -15.34 0.55 0.28
N MET A 164 -15.79 -0.50 -0.37
CA MET A 164 -17.18 -0.66 -0.80
C MET A 164 -17.80 -1.86 -0.08
N ASP A 165 -18.95 -1.66 0.55
CA ASP A 165 -19.60 -2.69 1.36
C ASP A 165 -20.48 -3.66 0.56
N ASP A 166 -20.83 -3.32 -0.68
CA ASP A 166 -21.85 -4.02 -1.47
C ASP A 166 -21.40 -4.33 -2.91
N GLN A 167 -20.15 -4.71 -3.11
CA GLN A 167 -19.61 -5.03 -4.44
C GLN A 167 -19.85 -6.50 -4.81
N TRP A 168 -20.25 -6.75 -6.06
CA TRP A 168 -20.34 -8.09 -6.64
C TRP A 168 -18.99 -8.57 -7.17
N PHE A 169 -18.64 -9.82 -6.81
CA PHE A 169 -17.40 -10.46 -7.22
C PHE A 169 -17.63 -11.81 -7.90
N LEU A 170 -16.85 -12.10 -8.92
CA LEU A 170 -16.60 -13.48 -9.36
C LEU A 170 -15.57 -14.10 -8.41
N ASP A 171 -15.90 -15.24 -7.82
CA ASP A 171 -14.98 -16.00 -6.97
C ASP A 171 -14.42 -17.19 -7.74
N PHE A 172 -13.19 -17.03 -8.24
CA PHE A 172 -12.49 -18.07 -9.00
C PHE A 172 -11.93 -19.20 -8.11
N ASN A 173 -12.01 -19.07 -6.78
CA ASN A 173 -11.60 -20.13 -5.86
C ASN A 173 -12.75 -21.10 -5.54
N SER A 174 -13.99 -20.76 -5.92
CA SER A 174 -15.16 -21.56 -5.56
C SER A 174 -15.38 -22.76 -6.49
N LEU A 175 -16.05 -23.80 -5.97
CA LEU A 175 -16.61 -24.93 -6.73
C LEU A 175 -15.62 -25.70 -7.62
N GLY A 176 -14.33 -25.69 -7.30
CA GLY A 176 -13.32 -26.39 -8.09
C GLY A 176 -13.08 -25.79 -9.48
N TRP A 177 -13.38 -24.48 -9.62
CA TRP A 177 -13.23 -23.77 -10.90
C TRP A 177 -11.81 -23.88 -11.46
N LYS A 178 -10.79 -23.67 -10.64
CA LYS A 178 -9.38 -23.74 -11.06
C LYS A 178 -9.01 -25.11 -11.63
N ASP A 179 -9.49 -26.18 -11.02
CA ASP A 179 -9.21 -27.54 -11.49
C ASP A 179 -9.88 -27.81 -12.85
N LYS A 180 -11.11 -27.33 -13.03
CA LYS A 180 -11.81 -27.41 -14.31
C LYS A 180 -11.10 -26.58 -15.40
N ALA A 181 -10.65 -25.37 -15.05
CA ALA A 181 -9.91 -24.51 -15.95
C ALA A 181 -8.57 -25.12 -16.40
N ARG A 182 -7.83 -25.72 -15.45
CA ARG A 182 -6.59 -26.45 -15.75
C ARG A 182 -6.83 -27.63 -16.72
N LYS A 183 -7.82 -28.48 -16.42
CA LYS A 183 -8.19 -29.60 -17.29
C LYS A 183 -8.60 -29.14 -18.70
N CYS A 184 -9.25 -28.00 -18.79
CA CYS A 184 -9.59 -27.40 -20.07
C CYS A 184 -8.31 -26.95 -20.82
N LEU A 185 -7.43 -26.22 -20.14
CA LEU A 185 -6.19 -25.71 -20.72
C LEU A 185 -5.22 -26.82 -21.18
N GLU A 186 -5.20 -27.95 -20.50
CA GLU A 186 -4.41 -29.12 -20.92
C GLU A 186 -4.73 -29.56 -22.34
N LYS A 187 -6.01 -29.46 -22.74
CA LYS A 187 -6.53 -29.83 -24.06
C LYS A 187 -6.36 -28.75 -25.14
N VAL A 188 -5.97 -27.54 -24.73
CA VAL A 188 -5.80 -26.40 -25.65
C VAL A 188 -4.38 -26.40 -26.20
N SER A 189 -4.26 -26.30 -27.53
CA SER A 189 -2.99 -26.02 -28.20
C SER A 189 -2.71 -24.52 -28.12
N VAL A 190 -1.56 -24.18 -27.55
CA VAL A 190 -1.11 -22.79 -27.39
C VAL A 190 0.13 -22.56 -28.24
N THR A 191 0.13 -21.53 -29.08
CA THR A 191 1.27 -21.19 -29.93
C THR A 191 1.73 -19.76 -29.66
N PRO A 192 3.00 -19.51 -29.35
CA PRO A 192 4.06 -20.51 -29.07
C PRO A 192 3.88 -21.19 -27.70
N ASP A 193 4.42 -22.39 -27.56
CA ASP A 193 4.20 -23.27 -26.41
C ASP A 193 4.59 -22.66 -25.04
N ASN A 194 5.57 -21.76 -25.01
CA ASN A 194 6.01 -21.09 -23.79
C ASN A 194 4.91 -20.26 -23.12
N PHE A 195 3.89 -19.80 -23.87
CA PHE A 195 2.75 -19.09 -23.29
C PHE A 195 1.82 -20.01 -22.48
N LYS A 196 1.84 -21.32 -22.71
CA LYS A 196 0.98 -22.24 -21.96
C LYS A 196 1.24 -22.17 -20.46
N LYS A 197 2.51 -22.00 -20.05
CA LYS A 197 2.86 -21.75 -18.64
C LYS A 197 2.21 -20.50 -18.09
N GLN A 198 2.20 -19.41 -18.82
CA GLN A 198 1.58 -18.14 -18.36
C GLN A 198 0.08 -18.29 -18.12
N PHE A 199 -0.61 -19.10 -18.90
CA PHE A 199 -2.03 -19.40 -18.65
C PHE A 199 -2.22 -20.17 -17.35
N PHE A 200 -1.38 -21.16 -17.05
CA PHE A 200 -1.44 -21.86 -15.77
C PHE A 200 -1.14 -20.93 -14.60
N ASP A 201 -0.10 -20.11 -14.70
CA ASP A 201 0.26 -19.12 -13.68
C ASP A 201 -0.89 -18.11 -13.48
N THR A 202 -1.60 -17.73 -14.55
CA THR A 202 -2.78 -16.85 -14.46
C THR A 202 -3.94 -17.53 -13.74
N ILE A 203 -4.24 -18.80 -14.02
CA ILE A 203 -5.28 -19.56 -13.31
C ILE A 203 -4.98 -19.61 -11.82
N ASP A 204 -3.70 -19.82 -11.45
CA ASP A 204 -3.27 -19.89 -10.06
C ASP A 204 -3.39 -18.53 -9.35
N TRP A 205 -3.02 -17.47 -10.05
CA TRP A 205 -3.08 -16.09 -9.56
C TRP A 205 -4.51 -15.56 -9.42
N LEU A 206 -5.46 -16.01 -10.24
CA LEU A 206 -6.84 -15.55 -10.18
C LEU A 206 -7.45 -15.80 -8.80
N ASP A 207 -8.05 -14.74 -8.25
CA ASP A 207 -8.76 -14.74 -6.98
C ASP A 207 -10.15 -14.09 -7.20
N LYS A 208 -10.69 -13.41 -6.24
CA LYS A 208 -11.94 -12.65 -6.36
C LYS A 208 -11.76 -11.43 -7.26
N ARG A 209 -12.67 -11.24 -8.21
CA ARG A 209 -12.61 -10.12 -9.14
C ARG A 209 -13.95 -9.37 -9.19
N PRO A 210 -13.97 -8.03 -9.05
CA PRO A 210 -15.19 -7.25 -9.22
C PRO A 210 -15.81 -7.51 -10.59
N CYS A 211 -17.12 -7.78 -10.66
CA CYS A 211 -17.82 -8.09 -11.91
C CYS A 211 -18.96 -7.14 -12.23
N ALA A 212 -19.23 -6.17 -11.37
CA ALA A 212 -20.30 -5.20 -11.56
C ALA A 212 -19.83 -3.78 -11.21
N ARG A 213 -20.50 -2.76 -11.77
CA ARG A 213 -20.25 -1.34 -11.52
C ARG A 213 -21.55 -0.57 -11.46
N ARG A 214 -21.57 0.59 -10.77
CA ARG A 214 -22.78 1.41 -10.61
C ARG A 214 -22.94 2.50 -11.68
N ARG A 215 -21.93 2.78 -12.48
CA ARG A 215 -21.93 3.88 -13.46
C ARG A 215 -21.44 3.43 -14.82
N GLY A 216 -21.94 4.11 -15.85
CA GLY A 216 -21.58 3.91 -17.24
C GLY A 216 -22.66 3.20 -18.06
N LEU A 217 -22.39 2.99 -19.35
CA LEU A 217 -23.23 2.21 -20.25
C LEU A 217 -22.83 0.74 -20.18
N GLY A 218 -23.81 -0.16 -20.32
CA GLY A 218 -23.57 -1.60 -20.33
C GLY A 218 -24.83 -2.40 -20.04
N THR A 219 -24.68 -3.71 -19.97
CA THR A 219 -25.76 -4.66 -19.68
C THR A 219 -26.11 -4.62 -18.20
N VAL A 220 -27.40 -4.52 -17.89
CA VAL A 220 -27.87 -4.56 -16.50
C VAL A 220 -27.51 -5.90 -15.87
N PHE A 221 -26.98 -5.85 -14.64
CA PHE A 221 -26.59 -7.06 -13.91
C PHE A 221 -27.82 -7.89 -13.56
N PRO A 222 -27.86 -9.17 -13.93
CA PRO A 222 -29.10 -9.96 -13.85
C PRO A 222 -29.57 -10.24 -12.41
N PHE A 223 -28.66 -10.26 -11.46
CA PHE A 223 -28.95 -10.59 -10.07
C PHE A 223 -29.31 -9.35 -9.22
N ASP A 224 -28.88 -8.15 -9.66
CA ASP A 224 -29.19 -6.89 -8.98
C ASP A 224 -29.24 -5.74 -9.98
N LYS A 225 -30.46 -5.27 -10.29
CA LYS A 225 -30.72 -4.24 -11.31
C LYS A 225 -30.08 -2.86 -11.02
N LYS A 226 -29.57 -2.63 -9.82
CA LYS A 226 -28.83 -1.41 -9.46
C LYS A 226 -27.42 -1.37 -10.06
N TRP A 227 -26.98 -2.52 -10.60
CA TRP A 227 -25.63 -2.70 -11.12
C TRP A 227 -25.65 -2.97 -12.61
N ILE A 228 -24.51 -2.65 -13.23
CA ILE A 228 -24.20 -2.91 -14.64
C ILE A 228 -23.04 -3.91 -14.65
N ILE A 229 -23.06 -4.87 -15.55
CA ILE A 229 -21.95 -5.82 -15.72
C ILE A 229 -20.68 -5.03 -16.06
N GLU A 230 -19.58 -5.34 -15.37
CA GLU A 230 -18.28 -4.76 -15.64
C GLU A 230 -17.81 -5.21 -17.04
N SER A 231 -17.17 -4.31 -17.80
CA SER A 231 -16.88 -4.55 -19.23
C SER A 231 -15.99 -5.76 -19.52
N LEU A 232 -15.03 -6.07 -18.63
CA LEU A 232 -14.21 -7.28 -18.79
C LEU A 232 -15.00 -8.56 -18.52
N SER A 233 -15.95 -8.51 -17.59
CA SER A 233 -16.85 -9.65 -17.29
C SER A 233 -17.84 -9.86 -18.43
N ASP A 234 -18.36 -8.79 -19.00
CA ASP A 234 -19.23 -8.82 -20.19
C ASP A 234 -18.48 -9.43 -21.39
N SER A 235 -17.24 -8.99 -21.63
CA SER A 235 -16.37 -9.53 -22.69
C SER A 235 -16.12 -11.03 -22.55
N THR A 236 -16.01 -11.54 -21.34
CA THR A 236 -15.84 -12.99 -21.09
C THR A 236 -17.09 -13.77 -21.47
N ILE A 237 -18.29 -13.21 -21.22
CA ILE A 237 -19.57 -13.87 -21.48
C ILE A 237 -19.90 -13.85 -22.98
N TYR A 238 -19.70 -12.75 -23.68
CA TYR A 238 -20.10 -12.67 -25.07
C TYR A 238 -19.25 -13.55 -26.03
N MET A 239 -18.03 -13.92 -25.62
CA MET A 239 -17.25 -14.92 -26.37
C MET A 239 -17.99 -16.24 -26.49
N THR A 240 -18.73 -16.65 -25.45
CA THR A 240 -19.60 -17.83 -25.51
C THR A 240 -20.73 -17.62 -26.56
N LEU A 241 -21.30 -16.42 -26.63
CA LEU A 241 -22.34 -16.11 -27.62
C LEU A 241 -21.85 -16.29 -29.05
N TYR A 242 -20.64 -15.90 -29.39
CA TYR A 242 -20.07 -16.08 -30.72
C TYR A 242 -20.03 -17.56 -31.15
N THR A 243 -19.71 -18.46 -30.22
CA THR A 243 -19.61 -19.90 -30.51
C THR A 243 -20.98 -20.56 -30.75
N ILE A 244 -22.07 -20.04 -30.18
CA ILE A 244 -23.40 -20.62 -30.26
C ILE A 244 -24.39 -19.82 -31.17
N ASN A 245 -24.03 -18.59 -31.56
CA ASN A 245 -24.97 -17.69 -32.26
C ASN A 245 -25.47 -18.27 -33.61
N HIS A 246 -24.62 -18.99 -34.33
CA HIS A 246 -25.03 -19.65 -35.57
C HIS A 246 -26.11 -20.73 -35.31
N LEU A 247 -25.94 -21.54 -34.26
CA LEU A 247 -26.91 -22.55 -33.87
C LEU A 247 -28.26 -21.91 -33.43
N ILE A 248 -28.19 -20.80 -32.68
CA ILE A 248 -29.39 -20.04 -32.28
C ILE A 248 -30.17 -19.59 -33.55
N LYS A 249 -29.48 -19.06 -34.56
CA LYS A 249 -30.09 -18.59 -35.80
C LYS A 249 -30.59 -19.74 -36.65
N GLU A 250 -29.80 -20.78 -36.83
CA GLU A 250 -30.12 -21.93 -37.67
C GLU A 250 -31.34 -22.71 -37.16
N HIS A 251 -31.41 -22.89 -35.83
CA HIS A 251 -32.52 -23.63 -35.20
C HIS A 251 -33.64 -22.73 -34.67
N GLY A 252 -33.61 -21.42 -34.89
CA GLY A 252 -34.64 -20.47 -34.45
C GLY A 252 -34.84 -20.47 -32.91
N LEU A 253 -33.78 -20.73 -32.13
CA LEU A 253 -33.85 -20.84 -30.68
C LEU A 253 -34.23 -19.51 -30.05
N LYS A 254 -35.20 -19.53 -29.14
CA LYS A 254 -35.63 -18.38 -28.34
C LYS A 254 -34.97 -18.42 -26.95
N ARG A 255 -35.01 -17.30 -26.26
CA ARG A 255 -34.44 -17.15 -24.91
C ARG A 255 -34.83 -18.29 -23.95
N ASP A 256 -36.09 -18.76 -24.02
CA ASP A 256 -36.63 -19.80 -23.15
C ASP A 256 -36.05 -21.20 -23.46
N ASN A 257 -35.50 -21.40 -24.66
CA ASN A 257 -34.82 -22.64 -25.06
C ASN A 257 -33.37 -22.69 -24.62
N LEU A 258 -32.82 -21.58 -24.09
CA LEU A 258 -31.41 -21.46 -23.69
C LEU A 258 -31.21 -21.55 -22.15
N LYS A 259 -32.23 -22.04 -21.43
CA LYS A 259 -32.18 -22.25 -19.99
C LYS A 259 -31.51 -23.55 -19.62
#